data_9c9f4ff7bcc42c38c8cc70ad4a2b9980
#
_entry.id   9c9f4ff7bcc42c38c8cc70ad4a2b9980
#
_cell.length_a   1.000
_cell.length_b   1.000
_cell.length_c   1.000
_cell.angle_alpha   90.00
_cell.angle_beta   90.00
_cell.angle_gamma   90.00
#
_symmetry.space_group_name_H-M   'P 1'
#
loop_
_entity.id
_entity.type
_entity.pdbx_description
1 polymer ?
#
loop_
_entity_poly.entity_id
_entity_poly.type
_entity_poly.pdbx_seq_one_letter_code
_entity_poly.pdbx_strand_id
1 'polypeptide(L)'
;MPRAAATIAGLPVHQAGRRGGQIWEQFTLPRQGRGDVILSLSNVGPLAARRGITMIHDAQVYTAPQSYSAAFVRWYRFLLPRLGRRNLQILTVSHFSKQQLVDHKVARAETITVIPNGVDHILGFASDAGAVRRLGLTERRYVVALATTQPHKNIAVLLRAFADGAMGDVRLVLLGKASADEMRAAYPFLPDDVLFTGMIDDGELRGLLETALCFAMPSTTEGFGLPPLEAMILGTPAIVAPCGALPEACGEGALYADPDDPAAWQAQIRALRDDGTLYARMSDAGAAQAATFTWARAGDLLVDALRRCLPSTRHA
;
A
#
# COMPACT_ATOMS: atom_id res chain seq x y z
N MET A 1 -24.75 -20.65 20.88
CA MET A 1 -24.08 -19.98 22.00
C MET A 1 -23.64 -18.60 21.55
N PRO A 2 -23.94 -17.51 22.26
CA PRO A 2 -23.39 -16.21 21.94
C PRO A 2 -21.87 -16.29 22.10
N ARG A 3 -21.11 -16.02 21.00
CA ARG A 3 -19.67 -15.85 21.10
C ARG A 3 -19.39 -14.64 22.02
N ALA A 4 -18.43 -14.79 22.93
CA ALA A 4 -17.98 -13.70 23.78
C ALA A 4 -17.77 -12.43 22.94
N ALA A 5 -18.20 -11.27 23.45
CA ALA A 5 -17.99 -10.00 22.78
C ALA A 5 -16.49 -9.81 22.58
N ALA A 6 -16.06 -9.88 21.33
CA ALA A 6 -14.69 -9.56 20.97
C ALA A 6 -14.50 -8.05 21.08
N THR A 7 -13.31 -7.61 21.49
CA THR A 7 -12.93 -6.19 21.44
C THR A 7 -11.72 -6.05 20.52
N ILE A 8 -11.66 -4.94 19.79
CA ILE A 8 -10.46 -4.54 19.04
C ILE A 8 -10.03 -3.19 19.60
N ALA A 9 -8.82 -3.12 20.17
CA ALA A 9 -8.29 -1.93 20.82
C ALA A 9 -9.25 -1.28 21.83
N GLY A 10 -9.96 -2.11 22.62
CA GLY A 10 -10.94 -1.66 23.61
C GLY A 10 -12.33 -1.30 23.05
N LEU A 11 -12.50 -1.29 21.75
CA LEU A 11 -13.79 -1.04 21.11
C LEU A 11 -14.62 -2.33 21.02
N PRO A 12 -15.94 -2.30 21.33
CA PRO A 12 -16.78 -3.46 21.25
C PRO A 12 -16.98 -3.89 19.78
N VAL A 13 -16.83 -5.19 19.53
CA VAL A 13 -17.06 -5.79 18.21
C VAL A 13 -18.39 -6.55 18.24
N HIS A 14 -19.31 -6.17 17.36
CA HIS A 14 -20.59 -6.83 17.21
C HIS A 14 -20.64 -7.62 15.90
N GLN A 15 -20.88 -8.91 16.00
CA GLN A 15 -21.13 -9.74 14.82
C GLN A 15 -22.62 -9.65 14.44
N ALA A 16 -22.92 -9.15 13.23
CA ALA A 16 -24.28 -9.00 12.74
C ALA A 16 -24.50 -9.73 11.41
N GLY A 17 -25.56 -10.54 11.33
CA GLY A 17 -25.94 -11.26 10.12
C GLY A 17 -25.15 -12.53 9.86
N ARG A 18 -25.58 -13.27 8.82
CA ARG A 18 -24.97 -14.55 8.40
C ARG A 18 -24.23 -14.48 7.07
N ARG A 19 -24.39 -13.40 6.32
CA ARG A 19 -23.73 -13.16 5.04
C ARG A 19 -22.43 -12.40 5.24
N GLY A 20 -21.48 -12.55 4.35
CA GLY A 20 -20.20 -11.83 4.37
C GLY A 20 -20.01 -10.98 3.11
N GLY A 21 -18.85 -10.29 3.06
CA GLY A 21 -18.44 -9.49 1.92
C GLY A 21 -19.39 -8.36 1.57
N GLN A 22 -19.43 -7.99 0.30
CA GLN A 22 -20.20 -6.84 -0.19
C GLN A 22 -21.72 -6.97 0.01
N ILE A 23 -22.28 -8.20 0.03
CA ILE A 23 -23.70 -8.39 0.31
C ILE A 23 -24.04 -7.96 1.74
N TRP A 24 -23.18 -8.32 2.70
CA TRP A 24 -23.34 -7.87 4.09
C TRP A 24 -23.20 -6.35 4.19
N GLU A 25 -22.21 -5.80 3.56
CA GLU A 25 -21.90 -4.37 3.57
C GLU A 25 -23.05 -3.54 2.97
N GLN A 26 -23.61 -3.95 1.84
CA GLN A 26 -24.66 -3.19 1.16
C GLN A 26 -26.05 -3.35 1.82
N PHE A 27 -26.34 -4.47 2.45
CA PHE A 27 -27.68 -4.76 2.95
C PHE A 27 -27.81 -4.89 4.47
N THR A 28 -26.81 -5.47 5.14
CA THR A 28 -26.87 -5.70 6.59
C THR A 28 -26.35 -4.50 7.37
N LEU A 29 -25.17 -4.00 7.00
CA LEU A 29 -24.53 -2.89 7.69
C LEU A 29 -25.41 -1.62 7.77
N PRO A 30 -26.07 -1.13 6.69
CA PRO A 30 -26.89 0.08 6.79
C PRO A 30 -28.18 -0.10 7.62
N ARG A 31 -28.62 -1.34 7.82
CA ARG A 31 -29.76 -1.61 8.73
C ARG A 31 -29.32 -1.58 10.19
N GLN A 32 -28.13 -2.07 10.49
CA GLN A 32 -27.57 -2.08 11.84
C GLN A 32 -27.14 -0.67 12.29
N GLY A 33 -26.53 0.10 11.40
CA GLY A 33 -26.12 1.48 11.65
C GLY A 33 -27.19 2.53 11.33
N ARG A 34 -28.47 2.18 11.49
CA ARG A 34 -29.57 3.10 11.15
C ARG A 34 -29.64 4.25 12.14
N GLY A 35 -29.38 5.47 11.64
CA GLY A 35 -29.30 6.68 12.48
C GLY A 35 -27.88 7.10 12.81
N ASP A 36 -26.92 6.21 12.74
CA ASP A 36 -25.50 6.46 13.03
C ASP A 36 -24.73 6.92 11.80
N VAL A 37 -23.49 7.38 12.04
CA VAL A 37 -22.51 7.56 10.97
C VAL A 37 -21.82 6.22 10.71
N ILE A 38 -21.85 5.76 9.46
CA ILE A 38 -21.17 4.55 9.04
C ILE A 38 -19.83 4.95 8.43
N LEU A 39 -18.75 4.58 9.10
CA LEU A 39 -17.38 4.75 8.64
C LEU A 39 -16.91 3.45 7.97
N SER A 40 -16.58 3.53 6.68
CA SER A 40 -16.05 2.41 5.88
C SER A 40 -14.62 2.73 5.44
N LEU A 41 -13.64 1.92 5.87
CA LEU A 41 -12.21 2.18 5.64
C LEU A 41 -11.58 1.31 4.53
N SER A 42 -12.39 0.62 3.71
CA SER A 42 -11.89 -0.38 2.75
C SER A 42 -12.42 -0.17 1.32
N ASN A 43 -12.18 0.99 0.73
CA ASN A 43 -12.52 1.37 -0.65
C ASN A 43 -14.02 1.44 -0.99
N VAL A 44 -14.87 0.71 -0.29
CA VAL A 44 -16.31 0.68 -0.54
C VAL A 44 -17.09 0.91 0.76
N GLY A 45 -18.35 1.26 0.61
CA GLY A 45 -19.28 1.46 1.72
C GLY A 45 -20.72 1.24 1.25
N PRO A 46 -21.68 1.14 2.17
CA PRO A 46 -23.08 0.87 1.83
C PRO A 46 -23.74 2.09 1.16
N LEU A 47 -24.27 1.90 -0.04
CA LEU A 47 -25.02 2.94 -0.76
C LEU A 47 -26.30 3.38 -0.01
N ALA A 48 -26.86 2.49 0.80
CA ALA A 48 -28.07 2.78 1.59
C ALA A 48 -27.78 3.53 2.90
N ALA A 49 -26.49 3.77 3.24
CA ALA A 49 -26.15 4.60 4.39
C ALA A 49 -26.61 6.04 4.16
N ARG A 50 -27.40 6.58 5.11
CA ARG A 50 -27.83 7.98 5.06
C ARG A 50 -26.74 8.95 5.47
N ARG A 51 -25.81 8.49 6.31
CA ARG A 51 -24.67 9.25 6.85
C ARG A 51 -23.42 8.40 6.71
N GLY A 52 -22.96 8.19 5.46
CA GLY A 52 -21.75 7.42 5.16
C GLY A 52 -20.52 8.32 5.12
N ILE A 53 -19.39 7.78 5.57
CA ILE A 53 -18.04 8.30 5.32
C ILE A 53 -17.23 7.11 4.80
N THR A 54 -16.62 7.24 3.62
CA THR A 54 -15.89 6.13 3.02
C THR A 54 -14.48 6.57 2.67
N MET A 55 -13.49 5.75 3.05
CA MET A 55 -12.11 5.89 2.61
C MET A 55 -11.95 5.13 1.29
N ILE A 56 -11.50 5.84 0.27
CA ILE A 56 -11.16 5.30 -1.05
C ILE A 56 -9.66 5.50 -1.23
N HIS A 57 -8.89 4.41 -1.16
CA HIS A 57 -7.43 4.48 -1.13
C HIS A 57 -6.83 4.90 -2.47
N ASP A 58 -7.47 4.52 -3.57
CA ASP A 58 -6.97 4.80 -4.92
C ASP A 58 -8.10 4.85 -5.95
N ALA A 59 -7.76 5.27 -7.16
CA ALA A 59 -8.61 5.25 -8.32
C ALA A 59 -8.15 4.22 -9.39
N GLN A 60 -7.47 3.15 -8.98
CA GLN A 60 -6.83 2.19 -9.90
C GLN A 60 -7.83 1.48 -10.82
N VAL A 61 -9.09 1.34 -10.42
CA VAL A 61 -10.15 0.85 -11.33
C VAL A 61 -10.39 1.75 -12.55
N TYR A 62 -9.90 2.97 -12.52
CA TYR A 62 -9.92 3.92 -13.65
C TYR A 62 -8.55 4.00 -14.34
N THR A 63 -7.47 4.10 -13.59
CA THR A 63 -6.10 4.36 -14.09
C THR A 63 -5.37 3.09 -14.53
N ALA A 64 -5.70 1.92 -13.95
CA ALA A 64 -5.10 0.63 -14.25
C ALA A 64 -6.13 -0.51 -14.33
N PRO A 65 -7.23 -0.36 -15.12
CA PRO A 65 -8.33 -1.33 -15.15
C PRO A 65 -7.91 -2.74 -15.60
N GLN A 66 -6.83 -2.85 -16.36
CA GLN A 66 -6.27 -4.12 -16.82
C GLN A 66 -5.74 -5.01 -15.68
N SER A 67 -5.53 -4.45 -14.50
CA SER A 67 -5.07 -5.18 -13.30
C SER A 67 -6.21 -5.86 -12.53
N TYR A 68 -7.45 -5.71 -13.00
CA TYR A 68 -8.64 -6.19 -12.32
C TYR A 68 -9.60 -6.91 -13.28
N SER A 69 -10.47 -7.77 -12.76
CA SER A 69 -11.51 -8.38 -13.57
C SER A 69 -12.51 -7.34 -14.09
N ALA A 70 -13.06 -7.55 -15.29
CA ALA A 70 -14.05 -6.64 -15.88
C ALA A 70 -15.29 -6.45 -15.00
N ALA A 71 -15.72 -7.49 -14.26
CA ALA A 71 -16.83 -7.41 -13.33
C ALA A 71 -16.50 -6.50 -12.14
N PHE A 72 -15.30 -6.61 -11.57
CA PHE A 72 -14.80 -5.75 -10.50
C PHE A 72 -14.74 -4.29 -10.95
N VAL A 73 -14.14 -4.01 -12.10
CA VAL A 73 -14.05 -2.66 -12.67
C VAL A 73 -15.43 -2.05 -12.87
N ARG A 74 -16.39 -2.79 -13.47
CA ARG A 74 -17.74 -2.30 -13.68
C ARG A 74 -18.47 -2.00 -12.37
N TRP A 75 -18.32 -2.88 -11.37
CA TRP A 75 -18.93 -2.70 -10.06
C TRP A 75 -18.39 -1.46 -9.34
N TYR A 76 -17.08 -1.29 -9.29
CA TYR A 76 -16.45 -0.15 -8.63
C TYR A 76 -16.74 1.17 -9.36
N ARG A 77 -16.68 1.20 -10.69
CA ARG A 77 -17.05 2.38 -11.49
C ARG A 77 -18.52 2.75 -11.35
N PHE A 78 -19.40 1.81 -11.05
CA PHE A 78 -20.80 2.07 -10.70
C PHE A 78 -20.92 2.60 -9.27
N LEU A 79 -20.20 2.02 -8.33
CA LEU A 79 -20.36 2.26 -6.89
C LEU A 79 -19.70 3.57 -6.44
N LEU A 80 -18.44 3.81 -6.81
CA LEU A 80 -17.62 4.91 -6.30
C LEU A 80 -18.25 6.29 -6.56
N PRO A 81 -18.74 6.65 -7.77
CA PRO A 81 -19.37 7.95 -7.97
C PRO A 81 -20.70 8.12 -7.20
N ARG A 82 -21.37 7.01 -6.86
CA ARG A 82 -22.58 7.05 -6.02
C ARG A 82 -22.24 7.30 -4.56
N LEU A 83 -21.18 6.69 -4.07
CA LEU A 83 -20.64 6.99 -2.73
C LEU A 83 -20.21 8.44 -2.64
N GLY A 84 -19.44 8.94 -3.62
CA GLY A 84 -18.98 10.33 -3.64
C GLY A 84 -20.11 11.37 -3.62
N ARG A 85 -21.28 11.04 -4.19
CA ARG A 85 -22.47 11.92 -4.17
C ARG A 85 -23.32 11.81 -2.92
N ARG A 86 -23.30 10.65 -2.24
CA ARG A 86 -24.19 10.34 -1.12
C ARG A 86 -23.54 10.47 0.24
N ASN A 87 -22.27 10.23 0.33
CA ASN A 87 -21.55 10.27 1.59
C ASN A 87 -21.41 11.71 2.09
N LEU A 88 -21.35 11.85 3.41
CA LEU A 88 -21.01 13.10 4.07
C LEU A 88 -19.61 13.56 3.68
N GLN A 89 -18.68 12.60 3.57
CA GLN A 89 -17.29 12.84 3.19
C GLN A 89 -16.68 11.59 2.55
N ILE A 90 -15.75 11.81 1.63
CA ILE A 90 -14.81 10.80 1.14
C ILE A 90 -13.45 11.07 1.80
N LEU A 91 -12.81 10.02 2.26
CA LEU A 91 -11.44 10.04 2.75
C LEU A 91 -10.56 9.38 1.70
N THR A 92 -9.30 9.81 1.61
CA THR A 92 -8.29 9.17 0.74
C THR A 92 -6.91 9.32 1.35
N VAL A 93 -5.90 8.62 0.79
CA VAL A 93 -4.60 8.46 1.45
C VAL A 93 -3.50 9.37 0.92
N SER A 94 -3.75 10.09 -0.19
CA SER A 94 -2.77 11.01 -0.79
C SER A 94 -3.46 12.13 -1.58
N HIS A 95 -2.73 13.20 -1.85
CA HIS A 95 -3.19 14.26 -2.75
C HIS A 95 -3.29 13.76 -4.20
N PHE A 96 -2.39 12.86 -4.60
CA PHE A 96 -2.50 12.17 -5.88
C PHE A 96 -3.83 11.43 -6.00
N SER A 97 -4.16 10.55 -5.04
CA SER A 97 -5.44 9.83 -5.04
C SER A 97 -6.63 10.77 -5.00
N LYS A 98 -6.58 11.85 -4.22
CA LYS A 98 -7.62 12.89 -4.22
C LYS A 98 -7.83 13.47 -5.62
N GLN A 99 -6.75 13.85 -6.31
CA GLN A 99 -6.84 14.41 -7.66
C GLN A 99 -7.46 13.40 -8.64
N GLN A 100 -7.02 12.13 -8.58
CA GLN A 100 -7.59 11.07 -9.43
C GLN A 100 -9.10 10.86 -9.18
N LEU A 101 -9.53 10.89 -7.91
CA LEU A 101 -10.96 10.79 -7.59
C LEU A 101 -11.79 11.97 -8.13
N VAL A 102 -11.20 13.16 -8.16
CA VAL A 102 -11.83 14.37 -8.75
C VAL A 102 -11.89 14.25 -10.28
N ASP A 103 -10.78 13.92 -10.94
CA ASP A 103 -10.67 13.82 -12.40
C ASP A 103 -11.63 12.78 -12.97
N HIS A 104 -11.78 11.66 -12.26
CA HIS A 104 -12.73 10.60 -12.62
C HIS A 104 -14.17 10.86 -12.13
N LYS A 105 -14.45 12.06 -11.61
CA LYS A 105 -15.80 12.50 -11.18
C LYS A 105 -16.42 11.57 -10.12
N VAL A 106 -15.57 10.97 -9.28
CA VAL A 106 -16.00 10.16 -8.14
C VAL A 106 -16.59 11.06 -7.07
N ALA A 107 -15.88 12.14 -6.70
CA ALA A 107 -16.34 13.12 -5.72
C ALA A 107 -15.78 14.51 -6.04
N ARG A 108 -16.35 15.55 -5.40
CA ARG A 108 -15.85 16.92 -5.54
C ARG A 108 -14.67 17.16 -4.59
N ALA A 109 -13.73 18.01 -4.98
CA ALA A 109 -12.50 18.27 -4.23
C ALA A 109 -12.75 18.69 -2.78
N GLU A 110 -13.78 19.50 -2.53
CA GLU A 110 -14.17 19.99 -1.21
C GLU A 110 -14.77 18.92 -0.30
N THR A 111 -15.24 17.80 -0.87
CA THR A 111 -15.79 16.67 -0.12
C THR A 111 -14.77 15.55 0.13
N ILE A 112 -13.50 15.75 -0.28
CA ILE A 112 -12.44 14.77 -0.10
C ILE A 112 -11.42 15.28 0.92
N THR A 113 -11.22 14.55 2.00
CA THR A 113 -10.13 14.77 2.97
C THR A 113 -9.02 13.75 2.76
N VAL A 114 -7.78 14.23 2.72
CA VAL A 114 -6.58 13.37 2.66
C VAL A 114 -6.17 13.00 4.08
N ILE A 115 -5.99 11.70 4.30
CA ILE A 115 -5.51 11.11 5.55
C ILE A 115 -4.45 10.08 5.17
N PRO A 116 -3.16 10.44 5.17
CA PRO A 116 -2.08 9.50 4.86
C PRO A 116 -2.06 8.33 5.85
N ASN A 117 -1.70 7.14 5.37
CA ASN A 117 -1.53 5.97 6.23
C ASN A 117 -0.30 6.16 7.14
N GLY A 118 -0.33 5.55 8.34
CA GLY A 118 0.86 5.36 9.15
C GLY A 118 1.69 4.17 8.63
N VAL A 119 2.99 4.17 8.94
CA VAL A 119 3.93 3.09 8.61
C VAL A 119 4.68 2.58 9.84
N ASP A 120 4.49 3.23 10.97
CA ASP A 120 5.15 2.93 12.25
C ASP A 120 4.73 1.60 12.89
N HIS A 121 3.68 0.94 12.38
CA HIS A 121 3.27 -0.38 12.83
C HIS A 121 4.34 -1.45 12.65
N ILE A 122 5.19 -1.35 11.60
CA ILE A 122 6.26 -2.32 11.34
C ILE A 122 7.30 -2.34 12.49
N LEU A 123 7.47 -1.21 13.20
CA LEU A 123 8.36 -1.11 14.34
C LEU A 123 7.88 -1.90 15.57
N GLY A 124 6.59 -2.24 15.64
CA GLY A 124 5.98 -3.02 16.71
C GLY A 124 6.25 -4.51 16.65
N PHE A 125 6.73 -5.05 15.54
CA PHE A 125 7.04 -6.46 15.38
C PHE A 125 8.50 -6.74 15.79
N ALA A 126 8.76 -7.90 16.39
CA ALA A 126 10.14 -8.34 16.63
C ALA A 126 10.78 -8.74 15.29
N SER A 127 12.00 -8.26 15.04
CA SER A 127 12.73 -8.62 13.82
C SER A 127 13.15 -10.09 13.84
N ASP A 128 12.81 -10.86 12.80
CA ASP A 128 13.30 -12.23 12.60
C ASP A 128 14.27 -12.34 11.43
N ALA A 129 15.56 -12.35 11.74
CA ALA A 129 16.62 -12.62 10.77
C ALA A 129 16.66 -14.10 10.29
N GLY A 130 15.75 -14.97 10.76
CA GLY A 130 15.68 -16.37 10.35
C GLY A 130 15.37 -16.53 8.87
N ALA A 131 14.51 -15.67 8.32
CA ALA A 131 14.18 -15.67 6.89
C ALA A 131 15.42 -15.39 6.03
N VAL A 132 16.26 -14.43 6.42
CA VAL A 132 17.53 -14.09 5.74
C VAL A 132 18.43 -15.32 5.66
N ARG A 133 18.61 -16.03 6.79
CA ARG A 133 19.43 -17.26 6.85
C ARG A 133 18.82 -18.41 6.04
N ARG A 134 17.50 -18.64 6.14
CA ARG A 134 16.81 -19.70 5.37
C ARG A 134 16.95 -19.52 3.87
N LEU A 135 16.93 -18.27 3.41
CA LEU A 135 17.08 -17.91 2.00
C LEU A 135 18.53 -17.82 1.54
N GLY A 136 19.51 -18.04 2.44
CA GLY A 136 20.93 -17.92 2.11
C GLY A 136 21.32 -16.52 1.63
N LEU A 137 20.71 -15.50 2.20
CA LEU A 137 20.96 -14.10 1.83
C LEU A 137 22.11 -13.52 2.64
N THR A 138 22.82 -12.58 2.01
CA THR A 138 23.87 -11.79 2.64
C THR A 138 23.38 -10.35 2.79
N GLU A 139 23.62 -9.74 3.93
CA GLU A 139 23.26 -8.36 4.21
C GLU A 139 23.75 -7.42 3.10
N ARG A 140 22.89 -6.51 2.67
CA ARG A 140 23.13 -5.54 1.58
C ARG A 140 23.57 -6.15 0.25
N ARG A 141 23.19 -7.43 0.01
CA ARG A 141 23.44 -8.13 -1.26
C ARG A 141 22.16 -8.64 -1.89
N TYR A 142 21.03 -8.02 -1.54
CA TYR A 142 19.76 -8.32 -2.18
C TYR A 142 18.81 -7.12 -2.19
N VAL A 143 17.99 -7.08 -3.21
CA VAL A 143 16.92 -6.11 -3.43
C VAL A 143 15.59 -6.81 -3.14
N VAL A 144 14.72 -6.15 -2.40
CA VAL A 144 13.37 -6.65 -2.09
C VAL A 144 12.36 -5.97 -3.00
N ALA A 145 11.45 -6.74 -3.57
CA ALA A 145 10.30 -6.22 -4.35
C ALA A 145 9.07 -7.12 -4.18
N LEU A 146 7.92 -6.71 -4.71
CA LEU A 146 6.67 -7.46 -4.58
C LEU A 146 6.55 -8.54 -5.67
N ALA A 147 6.23 -9.77 -5.28
CA ALA A 147 5.83 -10.86 -6.18
C ALA A 147 4.39 -10.63 -6.67
N THR A 148 4.25 -10.17 -7.90
CA THR A 148 2.94 -9.83 -8.47
C THR A 148 2.91 -9.90 -9.98
N THR A 149 1.79 -10.33 -10.53
CA THR A 149 1.52 -10.34 -11.98
C THR A 149 0.66 -9.16 -12.42
N GLN A 150 0.31 -8.25 -11.50
CA GLN A 150 -0.49 -7.08 -11.84
C GLN A 150 0.31 -6.10 -12.72
N PRO A 151 -0.19 -5.73 -13.92
CA PRO A 151 0.57 -4.91 -14.86
C PRO A 151 1.04 -3.57 -14.31
N HIS A 152 0.22 -2.88 -13.51
CA HIS A 152 0.58 -1.58 -12.96
C HIS A 152 1.70 -1.64 -11.92
N LYS A 153 1.96 -2.81 -11.32
CA LYS A 153 3.10 -3.00 -10.39
C LYS A 153 4.44 -3.11 -11.13
N ASN A 154 4.41 -3.36 -12.43
CA ASN A 154 5.53 -3.27 -13.36
C ASN A 154 6.80 -4.02 -12.96
N ILE A 155 6.65 -5.15 -12.29
CA ILE A 155 7.79 -5.96 -11.84
C ILE A 155 8.69 -6.40 -13.00
N ALA A 156 8.14 -6.45 -14.23
CA ALA A 156 8.85 -6.82 -15.45
C ALA A 156 10.14 -6.02 -15.67
N VAL A 157 10.17 -4.72 -15.30
CA VAL A 157 11.37 -3.91 -15.46
C VAL A 157 12.51 -4.37 -14.54
N LEU A 158 12.19 -4.78 -13.30
CA LEU A 158 13.17 -5.33 -12.38
C LEU A 158 13.67 -6.71 -12.84
N LEU A 159 12.76 -7.58 -13.32
CA LEU A 159 13.16 -8.88 -13.87
C LEU A 159 14.15 -8.71 -15.02
N ARG A 160 13.95 -7.75 -15.91
CA ARG A 160 14.91 -7.40 -16.97
C ARG A 160 16.20 -6.80 -16.42
N ALA A 161 16.12 -5.96 -15.38
CA ALA A 161 17.29 -5.38 -14.75
C ALA A 161 18.21 -6.45 -14.11
N PHE A 162 17.66 -7.57 -13.66
CA PHE A 162 18.39 -8.70 -13.08
C PHE A 162 18.71 -9.82 -14.09
N ALA A 163 18.27 -9.71 -15.34
CA ALA A 163 18.58 -10.72 -16.33
C ALA A 163 20.08 -10.82 -16.62
N ASP A 164 20.50 -12.00 -17.10
CA ASP A 164 21.88 -12.28 -17.59
C ASP A 164 22.98 -11.99 -16.58
N GLY A 165 22.71 -12.08 -15.27
CA GLY A 165 23.69 -11.83 -14.22
C GLY A 165 24.14 -10.36 -14.12
N ALA A 166 23.38 -9.43 -14.68
CA ALA A 166 23.73 -8.01 -14.77
C ALA A 166 24.01 -7.35 -13.41
N MET A 167 23.45 -7.91 -12.32
CA MET A 167 23.60 -7.38 -10.95
C MET A 167 24.71 -8.07 -10.13
N GLY A 168 25.44 -9.05 -10.71
CA GLY A 168 26.53 -9.74 -10.06
C GLY A 168 26.07 -10.51 -8.82
N ASP A 169 26.60 -10.17 -7.65
CA ASP A 169 26.30 -10.82 -6.37
C ASP A 169 25.03 -10.28 -5.65
N VAL A 170 24.35 -9.30 -6.26
CA VAL A 170 23.09 -8.78 -5.72
C VAL A 170 21.93 -9.61 -6.24
N ARG A 171 21.12 -10.19 -5.35
CA ARG A 171 19.98 -11.05 -5.68
C ARG A 171 18.66 -10.28 -5.64
N LEU A 172 17.70 -10.68 -6.45
CA LEU A 172 16.32 -10.19 -6.36
C LEU A 172 15.47 -11.12 -5.49
N VAL A 173 14.84 -10.56 -4.47
CA VAL A 173 13.94 -11.28 -3.55
C VAL A 173 12.52 -10.74 -3.72
N LEU A 174 11.61 -11.60 -4.12
CA LEU A 174 10.22 -11.27 -4.38
C LEU A 174 9.33 -11.73 -3.21
N LEU A 175 8.67 -10.76 -2.57
CA LEU A 175 7.73 -10.97 -1.46
C LEU A 175 6.30 -11.08 -1.96
N GLY A 176 5.54 -12.07 -1.50
CA GLY A 176 4.10 -12.10 -1.71
C GLY A 176 3.54 -13.44 -2.18
N LYS A 177 2.26 -13.42 -2.53
CA LYS A 177 1.49 -14.64 -2.81
C LYS A 177 1.82 -15.29 -4.14
N ALA A 178 2.28 -14.52 -5.12
CA ALA A 178 2.55 -15.07 -6.44
C ALA A 178 3.68 -16.09 -6.36
N SER A 179 3.40 -17.30 -6.81
CA SER A 179 4.37 -18.39 -6.86
C SER A 179 5.37 -18.20 -8.01
N ALA A 180 6.50 -18.90 -7.92
CA ALA A 180 7.49 -18.92 -9.01
C ALA A 180 6.87 -19.39 -10.34
N ASP A 181 5.96 -20.37 -10.29
CA ASP A 181 5.29 -20.89 -11.49
C ASP A 181 4.34 -19.86 -12.12
N GLU A 182 3.55 -19.16 -11.30
CA GLU A 182 2.69 -18.05 -11.77
C GLU A 182 3.53 -16.92 -12.39
N MET A 183 4.65 -16.60 -11.75
CA MET A 183 5.56 -15.58 -12.27
C MET A 183 6.26 -16.01 -13.55
N ARG A 184 6.70 -17.29 -13.68
CA ARG A 184 7.25 -17.83 -14.95
C ARG A 184 6.23 -17.84 -16.08
N ALA A 185 4.98 -18.17 -15.77
CA ALA A 185 3.90 -18.14 -16.76
C ALA A 185 3.61 -16.71 -17.28
N ALA A 186 3.67 -15.72 -16.39
CA ALA A 186 3.46 -14.31 -16.73
C ALA A 186 4.69 -13.67 -17.39
N TYR A 187 5.90 -14.07 -16.97
CA TYR A 187 7.18 -13.50 -17.40
C TYR A 187 8.15 -14.60 -17.83
N PRO A 188 8.11 -15.04 -19.11
CA PRO A 188 8.98 -16.11 -19.62
C PRO A 188 10.49 -15.82 -19.53
N PHE A 189 10.85 -14.55 -19.32
CA PHE A 189 12.23 -14.07 -19.11
C PHE A 189 12.60 -13.92 -17.64
N LEU A 190 11.85 -14.52 -16.71
CA LEU A 190 12.17 -14.53 -15.28
C LEU A 190 13.55 -15.16 -15.05
N PRO A 191 14.52 -14.44 -14.42
CA PRO A 191 15.81 -15.01 -14.10
C PRO A 191 15.71 -16.18 -13.11
N ASP A 192 16.57 -17.21 -13.28
CA ASP A 192 16.52 -18.43 -12.47
C ASP A 192 16.95 -18.21 -11.01
N ASP A 193 17.75 -17.19 -10.75
CA ASP A 193 18.31 -16.85 -9.42
C ASP A 193 17.42 -15.93 -8.58
N VAL A 194 16.24 -15.56 -9.09
CA VAL A 194 15.23 -14.81 -8.33
C VAL A 194 14.67 -15.67 -7.20
N LEU A 195 14.67 -15.12 -5.99
CA LEU A 195 14.15 -15.79 -4.81
C LEU A 195 12.71 -15.38 -4.52
N PHE A 196 11.89 -16.36 -4.20
CA PHE A 196 10.51 -16.14 -3.76
C PHE A 196 10.37 -16.52 -2.29
N THR A 197 9.88 -15.58 -1.48
CA THR A 197 9.63 -15.86 -0.06
C THR A 197 8.31 -16.60 0.16
N GLY A 198 7.36 -16.48 -0.78
CA GLY A 198 5.97 -16.79 -0.48
C GLY A 198 5.37 -15.82 0.54
N MET A 199 4.36 -16.30 1.27
CA MET A 199 3.79 -15.57 2.39
C MET A 199 4.70 -15.69 3.60
N ILE A 200 5.09 -14.57 4.17
CA ILE A 200 5.90 -14.44 5.38
C ILE A 200 5.12 -13.65 6.42
N ASP A 201 5.49 -13.76 7.67
CA ASP A 201 4.91 -12.94 8.74
C ASP A 201 5.60 -11.57 8.85
N ASP A 202 5.03 -10.68 9.68
CA ASP A 202 5.52 -9.31 9.81
C ASP A 202 6.91 -9.23 10.44
N GLY A 203 7.30 -10.19 11.29
CA GLY A 203 8.64 -10.28 11.88
C GLY A 203 9.68 -10.69 10.85
N GLU A 204 9.36 -11.67 10.00
CA GLU A 204 10.19 -12.09 8.86
C GLU A 204 10.32 -10.96 7.83
N LEU A 205 9.21 -10.26 7.51
CA LEU A 205 9.21 -9.10 6.63
C LEU A 205 10.16 -8.03 7.17
N ARG A 206 10.04 -7.69 8.45
CA ARG A 206 10.92 -6.72 9.11
C ARG A 206 12.38 -7.15 9.01
N GLY A 207 12.72 -8.39 9.34
CA GLY A 207 14.07 -8.91 9.27
C GLY A 207 14.67 -8.86 7.86
N LEU A 208 13.88 -9.18 6.84
CA LEU A 208 14.30 -9.06 5.44
C LEU A 208 14.49 -7.62 5.00
N LEU A 209 13.62 -6.70 5.41
CA LEU A 209 13.77 -5.29 5.05
C LEU A 209 14.99 -4.67 5.73
N GLU A 210 15.19 -4.86 7.03
CA GLU A 210 16.33 -4.26 7.80
C GLU A 210 17.71 -4.58 7.23
N THR A 211 17.87 -5.70 6.53
CA THR A 211 19.15 -6.16 6.00
C THR A 211 19.27 -6.10 4.48
N ALA A 212 18.24 -5.64 3.78
CA ALA A 212 18.24 -5.47 2.33
C ALA A 212 19.17 -4.33 1.89
N LEU A 213 19.66 -4.41 0.66
CA LEU A 213 20.34 -3.28 0.00
C LEU A 213 19.34 -2.15 -0.24
N CYS A 214 18.17 -2.49 -0.76
CA CYS A 214 17.07 -1.56 -0.96
C CYS A 214 15.74 -2.29 -1.18
N PHE A 215 14.64 -1.55 -1.03
CA PHE A 215 13.32 -1.94 -1.53
C PHE A 215 13.08 -1.28 -2.89
N ALA A 216 12.64 -2.06 -3.90
CA ALA A 216 12.39 -1.56 -5.25
C ALA A 216 10.89 -1.61 -5.58
N MET A 217 10.31 -0.45 -5.96
CA MET A 217 8.90 -0.33 -6.32
C MET A 217 8.71 0.33 -7.70
N PRO A 218 8.67 -0.47 -8.78
CA PRO A 218 8.59 0.04 -10.15
C PRO A 218 7.16 0.36 -10.61
N SER A 219 6.22 0.48 -9.68
CA SER A 219 4.80 0.67 -10.00
C SER A 219 4.54 1.93 -10.82
N THR A 220 3.75 1.81 -11.88
CA THR A 220 3.35 2.93 -12.74
C THR A 220 2.20 3.75 -12.14
N THR A 221 1.53 3.26 -11.10
CA THR A 221 0.53 3.98 -10.32
C THR A 221 0.37 3.36 -8.95
N GLU A 222 0.36 4.20 -7.92
CA GLU A 222 0.10 3.83 -6.52
C GLU A 222 -0.80 4.87 -5.87
N GLY A 223 -1.65 4.39 -4.95
CA GLY A 223 -2.48 5.29 -4.14
C GLY A 223 -1.72 5.94 -2.99
N PHE A 224 -0.65 5.29 -2.48
CA PHE A 224 0.20 5.81 -1.40
C PHE A 224 1.64 5.31 -1.49
N GLY A 225 1.89 4.02 -1.32
CA GLY A 225 3.24 3.46 -1.32
C GLY A 225 3.69 2.98 0.07
N LEU A 226 2.84 2.18 0.74
CA LEU A 226 3.19 1.61 2.05
C LEU A 226 4.52 0.83 2.05
N PRO A 227 4.78 -0.14 1.14
CA PRO A 227 5.96 -0.97 1.24
C PRO A 227 7.31 -0.24 1.17
N PRO A 228 7.53 0.74 0.26
CA PRO A 228 8.77 1.51 0.30
C PRO A 228 8.91 2.34 1.58
N LEU A 229 7.82 2.90 2.13
CA LEU A 229 7.87 3.65 3.39
C LEU A 229 8.15 2.73 4.59
N GLU A 230 7.64 1.49 4.58
CA GLU A 230 7.97 0.47 5.59
C GLU A 230 9.47 0.10 5.56
N ALA A 231 10.07 -0.01 4.38
CA ALA A 231 11.50 -0.20 4.24
C ALA A 231 12.28 1.04 4.75
N MET A 232 11.85 2.23 4.35
CA MET A 232 12.51 3.50 4.72
C MET A 232 12.50 3.74 6.23
N ILE A 233 11.40 3.48 6.94
CA ILE A 233 11.35 3.67 8.40
C ILE A 233 12.27 2.71 9.15
N LEU A 234 12.61 1.57 8.54
CA LEU A 234 13.59 0.61 9.03
C LEU A 234 15.04 0.96 8.66
N GLY A 235 15.26 2.09 8.00
CA GLY A 235 16.58 2.53 7.55
C GLY A 235 17.06 1.88 6.24
N THR A 236 16.18 1.19 5.53
CA THR A 236 16.50 0.58 4.24
C THR A 236 16.17 1.54 3.11
N PRO A 237 17.13 1.92 2.25
CA PRO A 237 16.88 2.77 1.10
C PRO A 237 15.79 2.23 0.20
N ALA A 238 14.99 3.12 -0.42
CA ALA A 238 14.01 2.77 -1.43
C ALA A 238 14.41 3.31 -2.80
N ILE A 239 14.17 2.52 -3.85
CA ILE A 239 14.19 2.95 -5.25
C ILE A 239 12.77 2.82 -5.77
N VAL A 240 12.18 3.89 -6.26
CA VAL A 240 10.79 3.92 -6.69
C VAL A 240 10.64 4.54 -8.09
N ALA A 241 9.61 4.16 -8.82
CA ALA A 241 9.23 4.90 -10.03
C ALA A 241 8.65 6.28 -9.66
N PRO A 242 8.92 7.35 -10.43
CA PRO A 242 8.35 8.67 -10.18
C PRO A 242 6.88 8.75 -10.61
N CYS A 243 6.06 7.79 -10.16
CA CYS A 243 4.69 7.59 -10.62
C CYS A 243 3.68 7.53 -9.47
N GLY A 244 2.45 7.94 -9.76
CA GLY A 244 1.39 7.87 -8.76
C GLY A 244 1.66 8.76 -7.54
N ALA A 245 1.36 8.24 -6.36
CA ALA A 245 1.63 8.92 -5.10
C ALA A 245 3.07 8.69 -4.58
N LEU A 246 3.92 7.91 -5.26
CA LEU A 246 5.27 7.60 -4.79
C LEU A 246 6.13 8.86 -4.60
N PRO A 247 6.13 9.86 -5.52
CA PRO A 247 6.86 11.11 -5.30
C PRO A 247 6.35 11.91 -4.09
N GLU A 248 5.03 11.92 -3.86
CA GLU A 248 4.42 12.58 -2.70
C GLU A 248 4.81 11.91 -1.39
N ALA A 249 4.78 10.57 -1.36
CA ALA A 249 5.03 9.79 -0.16
C ALA A 249 6.52 9.67 0.18
N CYS A 250 7.36 9.37 -0.80
CA CYS A 250 8.79 9.13 -0.58
C CYS A 250 9.64 10.41 -0.60
N GLY A 251 9.20 11.47 -1.32
CA GLY A 251 9.91 12.74 -1.38
C GLY A 251 11.37 12.58 -1.76
N GLU A 252 12.26 13.30 -1.10
CA GLU A 252 13.71 13.20 -1.27
C GLU A 252 14.33 12.02 -0.50
N GLY A 253 13.51 11.25 0.23
CA GLY A 253 13.94 10.08 0.99
C GLY A 253 14.13 8.82 0.14
N ALA A 254 13.81 8.83 -1.15
CA ALA A 254 14.00 7.72 -2.07
C ALA A 254 14.82 8.11 -3.29
N LEU A 255 15.44 7.12 -3.93
CA LEU A 255 15.98 7.24 -5.27
C LEU A 255 14.88 6.96 -6.29
N TYR A 256 15.01 7.56 -7.47
CA TYR A 256 14.04 7.42 -8.54
C TYR A 256 14.65 6.76 -9.77
N ALA A 257 13.89 5.84 -10.38
CA ALA A 257 14.27 5.19 -11.63
C ALA A 257 13.10 5.17 -12.61
N ASP A 258 13.39 5.36 -13.88
CA ASP A 258 12.39 5.33 -14.95
C ASP A 258 11.70 3.95 -14.97
N PRO A 259 10.35 3.88 -14.90
CA PRO A 259 9.62 2.62 -14.90
C PRO A 259 9.79 1.80 -16.19
N ASP A 260 10.22 2.41 -17.28
CA ASP A 260 10.36 1.74 -18.58
C ASP A 260 11.82 1.41 -18.94
N ASP A 261 12.79 1.85 -18.12
CA ASP A 261 14.23 1.66 -18.37
C ASP A 261 14.89 0.73 -17.33
N PRO A 262 15.14 -0.57 -17.64
CA PRO A 262 15.86 -1.48 -16.76
C PRO A 262 17.29 -1.00 -16.38
N ALA A 263 17.96 -0.25 -17.28
CA ALA A 263 19.31 0.25 -17.03
C ALA A 263 19.30 1.34 -15.94
N ALA A 264 18.24 2.15 -15.86
CA ALA A 264 18.07 3.13 -14.78
C ALA A 264 17.98 2.45 -13.41
N TRP A 265 17.26 1.33 -13.30
CA TRP A 265 17.18 0.52 -12.07
C TRP A 265 18.52 -0.08 -11.70
N GLN A 266 19.24 -0.68 -12.69
CA GLN A 266 20.58 -1.20 -12.48
C GLN A 266 21.54 -0.11 -11.96
N ALA A 267 21.48 1.09 -12.55
CA ALA A 267 22.35 2.19 -12.14
C ALA A 267 22.12 2.59 -10.68
N GLN A 268 20.86 2.74 -10.25
CA GLN A 268 20.54 3.08 -8.86
C GLN A 268 20.93 1.98 -7.87
N ILE A 269 20.67 0.71 -8.22
CA ILE A 269 21.03 -0.43 -7.36
C ILE A 269 22.56 -0.51 -7.19
N ARG A 270 23.33 -0.37 -8.29
CA ARG A 270 24.79 -0.35 -8.24
C ARG A 270 25.31 0.82 -7.43
N ALA A 271 24.73 2.01 -7.60
CA ALA A 271 25.11 3.19 -6.83
C ALA A 271 24.96 2.96 -5.33
N LEU A 272 23.85 2.37 -4.86
CA LEU A 272 23.68 2.02 -3.44
C LEU A 272 24.63 0.93 -2.97
N ARG A 273 24.96 -0.05 -3.83
CA ARG A 273 25.90 -1.13 -3.51
C ARG A 273 27.31 -0.63 -3.36
N ASP A 274 27.76 0.26 -4.25
CA ASP A 274 29.16 0.64 -4.43
C ASP A 274 29.53 1.92 -3.66
N ASP A 275 28.55 2.76 -3.29
CA ASP A 275 28.75 4.01 -2.55
C ASP A 275 28.08 3.94 -1.16
N GLY A 276 28.87 3.60 -0.13
CA GLY A 276 28.41 3.54 1.25
C GLY A 276 27.96 4.91 1.79
N THR A 277 28.46 6.02 1.27
CA THR A 277 28.04 7.38 1.66
C THR A 277 26.65 7.68 1.12
N LEU A 278 26.39 7.33 -0.14
CA LEU A 278 25.07 7.42 -0.74
C LEU A 278 24.08 6.53 0.04
N TYR A 279 24.46 5.28 0.34
CA TYR A 279 23.63 4.37 1.12
C TYR A 279 23.22 4.99 2.46
N ALA A 280 24.18 5.46 3.25
CA ALA A 280 23.92 6.07 4.56
C ALA A 280 23.01 7.30 4.44
N ARG A 281 23.29 8.18 3.48
CA ARG A 281 22.47 9.36 3.24
C ARG A 281 21.01 8.99 2.89
N MET A 282 20.79 7.98 2.02
CA MET A 282 19.46 7.57 1.63
C MET A 282 18.74 6.82 2.75
N SER A 283 19.46 6.07 3.56
CA SER A 283 18.93 5.45 4.79
C SER A 283 18.39 6.52 5.76
N ASP A 284 19.20 7.52 6.08
CA ASP A 284 18.82 8.58 7.02
C ASP A 284 17.67 9.45 6.47
N ALA A 285 17.76 9.88 5.21
CA ALA A 285 16.73 10.69 4.57
C ALA A 285 15.41 9.92 4.46
N GLY A 286 15.48 8.64 4.09
CA GLY A 286 14.32 7.76 4.00
C GLY A 286 13.62 7.59 5.36
N ALA A 287 14.39 7.28 6.40
CA ALA A 287 13.87 7.11 7.75
C ALA A 287 13.20 8.40 8.27
N ALA A 288 13.82 9.56 8.04
CA ALA A 288 13.25 10.85 8.41
C ALA A 288 11.94 11.15 7.69
N GLN A 289 11.87 10.87 6.38
CA GLN A 289 10.64 11.04 5.58
C GLN A 289 9.54 10.10 6.07
N ALA A 290 9.82 8.80 6.22
CA ALA A 290 8.83 7.80 6.64
C ALA A 290 8.31 8.04 8.06
N ALA A 291 9.15 8.55 8.98
CA ALA A 291 8.75 8.90 10.34
C ALA A 291 7.68 10.01 10.42
N THR A 292 7.45 10.75 9.34
CA THR A 292 6.35 11.74 9.27
C THR A 292 4.97 11.09 9.14
N PHE A 293 4.90 9.80 8.79
CA PHE A 293 3.69 9.03 8.56
C PHE A 293 3.43 8.06 9.72
N THR A 294 2.69 8.52 10.73
CA THR A 294 2.33 7.69 11.89
C THR A 294 0.84 7.39 11.95
N TRP A 295 0.48 6.24 12.51
CA TRP A 295 -0.92 5.89 12.75
C TRP A 295 -1.58 6.83 13.76
N ALA A 296 -0.83 7.38 14.71
CA ALA A 296 -1.32 8.42 15.62
C ALA A 296 -1.80 9.65 14.84
N ARG A 297 -0.96 10.18 13.95
CA ARG A 297 -1.32 11.33 13.09
C ARG A 297 -2.50 11.00 12.17
N ALA A 298 -2.53 9.80 11.57
CA ALA A 298 -3.66 9.35 10.76
C ALA A 298 -4.97 9.32 11.58
N GLY A 299 -4.89 8.85 12.83
CA GLY A 299 -6.00 8.83 13.78
C GLY A 299 -6.51 10.23 14.12
N ASP A 300 -5.62 11.18 14.43
CA ASP A 300 -5.99 12.56 14.70
C ASP A 300 -6.70 13.22 13.51
N LEU A 301 -6.16 13.06 12.32
CA LEU A 301 -6.78 13.55 11.08
C LEU A 301 -8.16 12.91 10.82
N LEU A 302 -8.31 11.61 11.11
CA LEU A 302 -9.59 10.93 11.02
C LEU A 302 -10.60 11.49 12.02
N VAL A 303 -10.22 11.67 13.28
CA VAL A 303 -11.08 12.25 14.31
C VAL A 303 -11.53 13.65 13.92
N ASP A 304 -10.64 14.49 13.40
CA ASP A 304 -10.96 15.84 12.94
C ASP A 304 -11.90 15.82 11.72
N ALA A 305 -11.71 14.89 10.79
CA ALA A 305 -12.64 14.69 9.67
C ALA A 305 -14.03 14.28 10.16
N LEU A 306 -14.11 13.36 11.12
CA LEU A 306 -15.36 12.93 11.73
C LEU A 306 -16.07 14.07 12.46
N ARG A 307 -15.35 14.85 13.25
CA ARG A 307 -15.90 16.00 13.98
C ARG A 307 -16.55 17.02 13.04
N ARG A 308 -15.97 17.27 11.88
CA ARG A 308 -16.56 18.17 10.87
C ARG A 308 -17.88 17.64 10.29
N CYS A 309 -18.09 16.34 10.28
CA CYS A 309 -19.30 15.70 9.75
C CYS A 309 -20.39 15.47 10.80
N LEU A 310 -20.04 15.52 12.07
CA LEU A 310 -20.99 15.33 13.17
C LEU A 310 -21.57 16.69 13.59
N PRO A 311 -22.88 16.77 13.86
CA PRO A 311 -23.43 17.98 14.46
C PRO A 311 -22.74 18.19 15.81
N SER A 312 -22.34 19.43 16.10
CA SER A 312 -21.90 19.80 17.44
C SER A 312 -22.99 19.38 18.43
N THR A 313 -22.70 18.45 19.32
CA THR A 313 -23.53 18.21 20.49
C THR A 313 -23.51 19.51 21.29
N ARG A 314 -24.54 20.35 21.09
CA ARG A 314 -24.83 21.38 22.08
C ARG A 314 -25.16 20.61 23.35
N HIS A 315 -24.31 20.70 24.34
CA HIS A 315 -24.67 20.33 25.69
C HIS A 315 -25.90 21.16 26.07
N ALA A 316 -27.07 20.45 26.16
CA ALA A 316 -28.26 21.00 26.78
C ALA A 316 -28.12 20.93 28.28
#